data_677e71c84d8f4ae872caca7b0e5297c2
#
_entry.id   677e71c84d8f4ae872caca7b0e5297c2
#
_cell.length_a   1.000
_cell.length_b   1.000
_cell.length_c   1.000
_cell.angle_alpha   90.00
_cell.angle_beta   90.00
_cell.angle_gamma   90.00
#
_symmetry.space_group_name_H-M   'P 1'
#
loop_
_entity.id
_entity.type
_entity.pdbx_description
1 polymer ?
#
loop_
_entity_poly.entity_id
_entity_poly.type
_entity_poly.pdbx_seq_one_letter_code
_entity_poly.pdbx_strand_id
1 'polypeptide(L)'
;MRNSFPNFPKSSGICPPFHCDHGSGIKIGERSFINYNCVILDGAYVTIGNDVKIGPSCQLLTPQHPIDFKARRGTCETSFPITIGDDTWLGGGVIVCPGVSIGKRCIIAAGSVVIRDIPDDCMAAGNPAVVKKHLNK
;
A
#
# COMPACT_ATOMS: atom_id res chain seq x y z
N MET A 1 -15.75 -15.89 11.26
CA MET A 1 -15.02 -14.84 10.65
C MET A 1 -15.90 -13.83 9.99
N ARG A 2 -15.67 -12.67 10.28
CA ARG A 2 -16.50 -11.65 9.73
C ARG A 2 -16.05 -11.26 8.35
N ASN A 3 -16.92 -10.59 7.69
CA ASN A 3 -16.62 -10.03 6.40
C ASN A 3 -15.63 -8.91 6.55
N SER A 4 -14.50 -9.02 5.88
CA SER A 4 -13.41 -8.07 6.02
C SER A 4 -13.12 -7.29 4.76
N PHE A 5 -14.07 -7.18 3.86
CA PHE A 5 -13.85 -6.33 2.70
C PHE A 5 -14.00 -4.86 3.07
N PRO A 6 -13.12 -4.01 2.54
CA PRO A 6 -13.24 -2.57 2.75
C PRO A 6 -14.47 -1.99 2.07
N ASN A 7 -14.93 -0.86 2.58
CA ASN A 7 -15.94 -0.05 1.90
C ASN A 7 -15.26 0.79 0.86
N PHE A 8 -15.81 0.80 -0.35
CA PHE A 8 -15.28 1.63 -1.42
C PHE A 8 -16.38 1.98 -2.41
N PRO A 9 -16.18 3.07 -3.18
CA PRO A 9 -17.20 3.52 -4.14
C PRO A 9 -17.42 2.49 -5.25
N LYS A 10 -18.59 2.57 -5.88
CA LYS A 10 -18.92 1.66 -6.97
C LYS A 10 -17.98 1.79 -8.16
N SER A 11 -17.35 2.95 -8.32
CA SER A 11 -16.43 3.17 -9.42
C SER A 11 -15.09 2.45 -9.23
N SER A 12 -14.84 1.93 -8.03
CA SER A 12 -13.61 1.23 -7.71
C SER A 12 -13.85 -0.26 -7.61
N GLY A 13 -12.77 -1.05 -7.71
CA GLY A 13 -12.89 -2.50 -7.65
C GLY A 13 -11.68 -3.18 -7.06
N ILE A 14 -11.93 -4.37 -6.55
CA ILE A 14 -10.88 -5.25 -6.03
C ILE A 14 -11.09 -6.62 -6.65
N CYS A 15 -10.05 -7.14 -7.30
CA CYS A 15 -10.09 -8.48 -7.85
C CYS A 15 -9.69 -9.51 -6.81
N PRO A 16 -10.53 -10.51 -6.53
CA PRO A 16 -10.14 -11.56 -5.62
C PRO A 16 -9.10 -12.49 -6.25
N PRO A 17 -8.35 -13.26 -5.44
CA PRO A 17 -8.42 -13.23 -3.99
C PRO A 17 -7.75 -11.98 -3.42
N PHE A 18 -8.28 -11.53 -2.29
CA PHE A 18 -7.80 -10.34 -1.59
C PHE A 18 -7.83 -10.64 -0.10
N HIS A 19 -6.77 -10.29 0.60
CA HIS A 19 -6.68 -10.52 2.04
C HIS A 19 -6.36 -9.23 2.79
N CYS A 20 -6.97 -9.08 3.94
CA CYS A 20 -6.73 -7.94 4.82
C CYS A 20 -6.89 -8.38 6.27
N ASP A 21 -6.48 -7.52 7.21
CA ASP A 21 -6.70 -7.78 8.63
C ASP A 21 -8.13 -7.51 9.02
N HIS A 22 -8.56 -6.27 8.84
CA HIS A 22 -9.89 -5.82 9.27
C HIS A 22 -10.78 -5.41 8.11
N GLY A 23 -10.22 -4.76 7.12
CA GLY A 23 -10.96 -4.18 6.01
C GLY A 23 -11.51 -2.80 6.34
N SER A 24 -11.96 -2.59 7.58
CA SER A 24 -12.53 -1.31 7.98
C SER A 24 -11.51 -0.18 8.04
N GLY A 25 -10.23 -0.52 8.10
CA GLY A 25 -9.16 0.47 8.11
C GLY A 25 -8.68 0.85 6.72
N ILE A 26 -9.26 0.28 5.69
CA ILE A 26 -8.86 0.57 4.30
C ILE A 26 -9.86 1.54 3.68
N LYS A 27 -9.35 2.68 3.21
CA LYS A 27 -10.15 3.69 2.51
C LYS A 27 -9.68 3.75 1.07
N ILE A 28 -10.61 3.59 0.16
CA ILE A 28 -10.33 3.59 -1.29
C ILE A 28 -11.16 4.67 -1.93
N GLY A 29 -10.53 5.52 -2.73
CA GLY A 29 -11.22 6.59 -3.44
C GLY A 29 -11.96 6.10 -4.67
N GLU A 30 -12.30 7.05 -5.54
CA GLU A 30 -13.06 6.79 -6.77
C GLU A 30 -12.15 6.26 -7.86
N ARG A 31 -12.69 5.40 -8.72
CA ARG A 31 -12.03 4.90 -9.93
C ARG A 31 -10.67 4.25 -9.68
N SER A 32 -10.50 3.66 -8.50
CA SER A 32 -9.27 2.96 -8.15
C SER A 32 -9.45 1.46 -8.30
N PHE A 33 -8.37 0.76 -8.57
CA PHE A 33 -8.44 -0.66 -8.88
C PHE A 33 -7.28 -1.41 -8.22
N ILE A 34 -7.64 -2.49 -7.53
CA ILE A 34 -6.67 -3.39 -6.89
C ILE A 34 -6.75 -4.73 -7.60
N ASN A 35 -5.65 -5.14 -8.21
CA ASN A 35 -5.60 -6.37 -9.00
C ASN A 35 -5.50 -7.61 -8.10
N TYR A 36 -5.35 -8.77 -8.71
CA TYR A 36 -5.38 -10.07 -8.02
C TYR A 36 -4.30 -10.25 -6.97
N ASN A 37 -4.62 -11.02 -5.95
CA ASN A 37 -3.65 -11.54 -4.97
C ASN A 37 -2.96 -10.47 -4.13
N CYS A 38 -3.63 -9.37 -3.87
CA CYS A 38 -3.06 -8.33 -3.03
C CYS A 38 -3.37 -8.59 -1.56
N VAL A 39 -2.48 -8.12 -0.69
CA VAL A 39 -2.62 -8.22 0.76
C VAL A 39 -2.47 -6.82 1.34
N ILE A 40 -3.45 -6.39 2.11
CA ILE A 40 -3.39 -5.09 2.79
C ILE A 40 -3.64 -5.35 4.27
N LEU A 41 -2.59 -5.24 5.08
CA LEU A 41 -2.70 -5.46 6.51
C LEU A 41 -2.99 -4.11 7.19
N ASP A 42 -4.27 -3.89 7.49
CA ASP A 42 -4.75 -2.61 7.99
C ASP A 42 -4.86 -2.56 9.51
N GLY A 43 -3.79 -2.92 10.19
CA GLY A 43 -3.69 -2.67 11.62
C GLY A 43 -3.71 -1.17 11.92
N ALA A 44 -3.13 -0.35 11.05
CA ALA A 44 -3.34 1.09 10.99
C ALA A 44 -4.05 1.41 9.70
N TYR A 45 -4.50 2.66 9.53
CA TYR A 45 -5.24 3.03 8.32
C TYR A 45 -4.38 2.94 7.07
N VAL A 46 -5.01 2.46 6.00
CA VAL A 46 -4.44 2.48 4.66
C VAL A 46 -5.37 3.32 3.80
N THR A 47 -4.86 4.43 3.28
CA THR A 47 -5.66 5.36 2.49
C THR A 47 -5.17 5.32 1.05
N ILE A 48 -6.06 4.94 0.16
CA ILE A 48 -5.78 4.86 -1.28
C ILE A 48 -6.65 5.92 -1.95
N GLY A 49 -6.02 6.80 -2.70
CA GLY A 49 -6.71 7.92 -3.31
C GLY A 49 -7.58 7.54 -4.50
N ASN A 50 -7.87 8.54 -5.33
CA ASN A 50 -8.65 8.36 -6.55
C ASN A 50 -7.75 7.98 -7.71
N ASP A 51 -8.29 7.20 -8.64
CA ASP A 51 -7.58 6.86 -9.88
C ASP A 51 -6.25 6.14 -9.64
N VAL A 52 -6.18 5.33 -8.58
CA VAL A 52 -5.00 4.56 -8.23
C VAL A 52 -5.10 3.18 -8.86
N LYS A 53 -4.00 2.70 -9.43
CA LYS A 53 -3.91 1.35 -9.99
C LYS A 53 -2.89 0.56 -9.19
N ILE A 54 -3.33 -0.54 -8.60
CA ILE A 54 -2.43 -1.41 -7.84
C ILE A 54 -2.34 -2.74 -8.57
N GLY A 55 -1.13 -3.08 -9.00
CA GLY A 55 -0.86 -4.31 -9.74
C GLY A 55 -1.04 -5.56 -8.88
N PRO A 56 -0.99 -6.74 -9.51
CA PRO A 56 -1.23 -7.98 -8.77
C PRO A 56 -0.11 -8.28 -7.78
N SER A 57 -0.47 -8.98 -6.72
CA SER A 57 0.48 -9.47 -5.70
C SER A 57 1.22 -8.36 -4.97
N CYS A 58 0.61 -7.19 -4.86
CA CYS A 58 1.16 -6.11 -4.03
C CYS A 58 0.82 -6.35 -2.57
N GLN A 59 1.66 -5.81 -1.69
CA GLN A 59 1.47 -5.91 -0.25
C GLN A 59 1.61 -4.53 0.37
N LEU A 60 0.61 -4.10 1.12
CA LEU A 60 0.66 -2.86 1.89
C LEU A 60 0.61 -3.25 3.35
N LEU A 61 1.72 -3.09 4.06
CA LEU A 61 1.92 -3.69 5.36
C LEU A 61 2.09 -2.61 6.42
N THR A 62 1.07 -2.39 7.25
CA THR A 62 1.17 -1.40 8.33
C THR A 62 1.80 -1.96 9.60
N PRO A 63 1.68 -3.28 9.94
CA PRO A 63 2.21 -3.77 11.21
C PRO A 63 3.72 -3.88 11.21
N GLN A 64 4.29 -3.60 12.39
CA GLN A 64 5.71 -3.73 12.61
C GLN A 64 5.95 -4.36 13.97
N HIS A 65 6.74 -5.42 13.99
CA HIS A 65 7.18 -6.04 15.23
C HIS A 65 8.36 -5.29 15.82
N PRO A 66 8.58 -5.38 17.15
CA PRO A 66 9.73 -4.72 17.77
C PRO A 66 11.06 -5.15 17.16
N ILE A 67 11.96 -4.20 17.05
CA ILE A 67 13.32 -4.46 16.55
C ILE A 67 14.08 -5.33 17.53
N ASP A 68 13.96 -5.05 18.83
CA ASP A 68 14.57 -5.86 19.86
C ASP A 68 13.95 -7.25 19.91
N PHE A 69 14.78 -8.28 19.79
CA PHE A 69 14.26 -9.65 19.68
C PHE A 69 13.55 -10.10 20.95
N LYS A 70 13.96 -9.62 22.10
CA LYS A 70 13.28 -9.99 23.35
C LYS A 70 11.89 -9.39 23.44
N ALA A 71 11.77 -8.11 23.09
CA ALA A 71 10.47 -7.45 23.03
C ALA A 71 9.59 -8.13 21.96
N ARG A 72 10.18 -8.57 20.86
CA ARG A 72 9.46 -9.21 19.76
C ARG A 72 8.86 -10.56 20.15
N ARG A 73 9.39 -11.21 21.19
CA ARG A 73 8.81 -12.47 21.66
C ARG A 73 7.44 -12.29 22.28
N GLY A 74 7.10 -11.09 22.72
CA GLY A 74 5.79 -10.79 23.24
C GLY A 74 4.77 -10.66 22.13
N THR A 75 3.55 -10.26 22.50
CA THR A 75 2.45 -10.13 21.57
C THR A 75 2.28 -8.70 21.06
N CYS A 76 3.08 -7.77 21.54
CA CYS A 76 3.00 -6.38 21.12
C CYS A 76 3.45 -6.20 19.70
N GLU A 77 2.66 -5.42 18.93
CA GLU A 77 3.12 -4.90 17.65
C GLU A 77 2.53 -3.51 17.49
N THR A 78 3.18 -2.70 16.69
CA THR A 78 2.73 -1.35 16.40
C THR A 78 2.46 -1.27 14.92
N SER A 79 1.43 -0.52 14.54
CA SER A 79 1.10 -0.33 13.13
C SER A 79 1.25 1.13 12.77
N PHE A 80 1.71 1.38 11.54
CA PHE A 80 1.93 2.74 11.04
C PHE A 80 1.18 2.91 9.72
N PRO A 81 0.41 3.99 9.56
CA PRO A 81 -0.48 4.14 8.41
C PRO A 81 0.29 4.29 7.10
N ILE A 82 -0.38 3.86 6.03
CA ILE A 82 0.15 3.95 4.67
C ILE A 82 -0.81 4.80 3.85
N THR A 83 -0.26 5.66 3.00
CA THR A 83 -1.06 6.49 2.10
C THR A 83 -0.53 6.35 0.68
N ILE A 84 -1.45 6.14 -0.27
CA ILE A 84 -1.15 6.14 -1.69
C ILE A 84 -1.93 7.29 -2.32
N GLY A 85 -1.22 8.25 -2.89
CA GLY A 85 -1.83 9.44 -3.46
C GLY A 85 -2.57 9.18 -4.77
N ASP A 86 -3.39 10.15 -5.17
CA ASP A 86 -4.18 10.06 -6.40
C ASP A 86 -3.30 9.79 -7.62
N ASP A 87 -3.86 9.08 -8.58
CA ASP A 87 -3.22 8.85 -9.89
C ASP A 87 -1.89 8.10 -9.81
N THR A 88 -1.66 7.37 -8.74
CA THR A 88 -0.43 6.60 -8.57
C THR A 88 -0.63 5.16 -9.04
N TRP A 89 0.39 4.63 -9.67
CA TRP A 89 0.40 3.26 -10.16
C TRP A 89 1.49 2.47 -9.46
N LEU A 90 1.10 1.39 -8.78
CA LEU A 90 2.04 0.42 -8.23
C LEU A 90 2.09 -0.78 -9.18
N GLY A 91 3.26 -1.06 -9.71
CA GLY A 91 3.48 -2.25 -10.54
C GLY A 91 3.28 -3.52 -9.73
N GLY A 92 3.23 -4.66 -10.41
CA GLY A 92 3.01 -5.93 -9.74
C GLY A 92 4.09 -6.26 -8.72
N GLY A 93 3.70 -6.87 -7.62
CA GLY A 93 4.64 -7.33 -6.61
C GLY A 93 5.30 -6.24 -5.79
N VAL A 94 4.79 -5.01 -5.81
CA VAL A 94 5.33 -3.93 -4.99
C VAL A 94 4.98 -4.18 -3.53
N ILE A 95 5.95 -3.97 -2.66
CA ILE A 95 5.74 -4.07 -1.21
C ILE A 95 5.91 -2.68 -0.61
N VAL A 96 4.91 -2.21 0.11
CA VAL A 96 4.94 -0.92 0.81
C VAL A 96 5.03 -1.20 2.30
N CYS A 97 6.07 -0.68 2.93
CA CYS A 97 6.38 -0.96 4.33
C CYS A 97 5.67 0.02 5.27
N PRO A 98 5.62 -0.31 6.58
CA PRO A 98 4.86 0.51 7.54
C PRO A 98 5.23 1.98 7.51
N GLY A 99 4.21 2.84 7.55
CA GLY A 99 4.39 4.28 7.69
C GLY A 99 4.73 5.04 6.43
N VAL A 100 4.78 4.37 5.27
CA VAL A 100 5.19 5.01 4.01
C VAL A 100 4.02 5.78 3.41
N SER A 101 4.33 6.97 2.93
CA SER A 101 3.40 7.79 2.15
C SER A 101 3.95 7.94 0.74
N ILE A 102 3.20 7.46 -0.24
CA ILE A 102 3.52 7.64 -1.65
C ILE A 102 2.65 8.74 -2.19
N GLY A 103 3.27 9.72 -2.81
CA GLY A 103 2.58 10.91 -3.30
C GLY A 103 1.66 10.67 -4.47
N LYS A 104 1.20 11.75 -5.07
CA LYS A 104 0.29 11.73 -6.22
C LYS A 104 1.07 11.56 -7.51
N ARG A 105 0.43 10.93 -8.48
CA ARG A 105 0.96 10.80 -9.84
C ARG A 105 2.33 10.13 -9.87
N CYS A 106 2.51 9.15 -8.99
CA CYS A 106 3.76 8.38 -8.91
C CYS A 106 3.64 7.09 -9.67
N ILE A 107 4.79 6.55 -10.06
CA ILE A 107 4.90 5.21 -10.61
C ILE A 107 5.93 4.46 -9.77
N ILE A 108 5.52 3.33 -9.23
CA ILE A 108 6.43 2.45 -8.49
C ILE A 108 6.64 1.20 -9.33
N ALA A 109 7.88 0.96 -9.74
CA ALA A 109 8.18 -0.15 -10.63
C ALA A 109 7.90 -1.50 -9.98
N ALA A 110 7.52 -2.47 -10.81
CA ALA A 110 7.20 -3.81 -10.34
C ALA A 110 8.34 -4.39 -9.50
N GLY A 111 7.99 -5.11 -8.45
CA GLY A 111 8.95 -5.77 -7.57
C GLY A 111 9.69 -4.86 -6.60
N SER A 112 9.35 -3.59 -6.56
CA SER A 112 10.02 -2.64 -5.67
C SER A 112 9.58 -2.82 -4.22
N VAL A 113 10.48 -2.48 -3.29
CA VAL A 113 10.17 -2.47 -1.86
C VAL A 113 10.34 -1.05 -1.36
N VAL A 114 9.22 -0.42 -1.01
CA VAL A 114 9.20 1.00 -0.63
C VAL A 114 9.28 1.12 0.87
N ILE A 115 10.39 1.67 1.36
CA ILE A 115 10.63 1.84 2.78
C ILE A 115 10.70 3.30 3.21
N ARG A 116 10.56 4.24 2.27
CA ARG A 116 10.60 5.67 2.51
C ARG A 116 9.51 6.35 1.71
N ASP A 117 9.11 7.52 2.15
CA ASP A 117 8.12 8.31 1.44
C ASP A 117 8.61 8.66 0.03
N ILE A 118 7.69 8.68 -0.90
CA ILE A 118 7.97 9.05 -2.28
C ILE A 118 7.21 10.35 -2.58
N PRO A 119 7.91 11.40 -3.01
CA PRO A 119 7.24 12.68 -3.32
C PRO A 119 6.33 12.56 -4.54
N ASP A 120 5.45 13.55 -4.71
CA ASP A 120 4.58 13.62 -5.87
C ASP A 120 5.39 13.60 -7.18
N ASP A 121 4.75 13.08 -8.22
CA ASP A 121 5.28 13.15 -9.60
C ASP A 121 6.66 12.49 -9.74
N CYS A 122 6.83 11.35 -9.10
CA CYS A 122 8.09 10.62 -9.15
C CYS A 122 7.90 9.19 -9.63
N MET A 123 8.91 8.67 -10.29
CA MET A 123 9.04 7.24 -10.53
C MET A 123 10.12 6.70 -9.62
N ALA A 124 9.80 5.66 -8.86
CA ALA A 124 10.73 5.03 -7.95
C ALA A 124 10.84 3.55 -8.27
N ALA A 125 12.00 2.96 -8.00
CA ALA A 125 12.24 1.56 -8.32
C ALA A 125 13.31 0.98 -7.41
N GLY A 126 13.20 -0.31 -7.20
CA GLY A 126 14.26 -1.09 -6.57
C GLY A 126 13.93 -1.58 -5.16
N ASN A 127 14.90 -2.23 -4.56
CA ASN A 127 14.83 -2.71 -3.19
C ASN A 127 16.12 -2.33 -2.47
N PRO A 128 16.13 -1.27 -1.65
CA PRO A 128 14.99 -0.38 -1.41
C PRO A 128 14.69 0.51 -2.61
N ALA A 129 13.44 0.88 -2.76
CA ALA A 129 13.03 1.75 -3.86
C ALA A 129 13.60 3.14 -3.65
N VAL A 130 14.15 3.71 -4.73
CA VAL A 130 14.64 5.07 -4.74
C VAL A 130 14.06 5.80 -5.94
N VAL A 131 13.95 7.12 -5.82
CA VAL A 131 13.46 7.94 -6.93
C VAL A 131 14.46 7.87 -8.07
N LYS A 132 13.97 7.49 -9.25
CA LYS A 132 14.77 7.38 -10.46
C LYS A 132 14.54 8.53 -11.41
N LYS A 133 13.37 9.18 -11.32
CA LYS A 133 12.96 10.13 -12.33
C LYS A 133 11.84 11.00 -11.78
N HIS A 134 11.84 12.26 -12.16
CA HIS A 134 10.74 13.17 -11.90
C HIS A 134 9.88 13.25 -13.16
N LEU A 135 8.56 13.10 -13.00
CA LEU A 135 7.66 12.87 -14.13
C LEU A 135 7.00 14.12 -14.70
N ASN A 136 6.95 15.18 -13.92
CA ASN A 136 6.18 16.35 -14.32
C ASN A 136 7.05 17.37 -15.05
N LYS A 137 7.89 16.88 -15.89
CA LYS A 137 8.80 17.83 -16.48
C LYS A 137 8.79 17.95 -17.81
#